data_50171d2690fbcb903c85478ae62e1b35
#
_entry.id   50171d2690fbcb903c85478ae62e1b35
#
_cell.length_a   1.000
_cell.length_b   1.000
_cell.length_c   1.000
_cell.angle_alpha   90.00
_cell.angle_beta   90.00
_cell.angle_gamma   90.00
#
_symmetry.space_group_name_H-M   'P 1'
#
loop_
_entity.id
_entity.type
_entity.pdbx_description
1 polymer ?
#
loop_
_entity_poly.entity_id
_entity_poly.type
_entity_poly.pdbx_seq_one_letter_code
_entity_poly.pdbx_strand_id
1 'polypeptide(L)'
;MIRLKSINRLVFTGWLIAMSALAHAQTYAIVIKGGHIIDPKNGIDAVMDIAVDKGKIVKVAKNIPADAVQVVDAKGLYITPGLIDMHTHNFWGTNADQAYMNAPSALPPDGFTFRVGVTTVVDAGCPGWRNFEIYKKQTIQQSQTRVLAFLNIVGHGMRGGNYESDTTDMIPEEAARVAMANKEHIIGFKVAHYNRPDWTPVDNAVKAGNMAGGLPVMIDFGGAEPVLSIRSLFLEHLRPGDIFTHCFGQLRGREFIVDTTTKKVKPFVWEARKRGIVFDVGYGGISFAYSQAMAAAKDGFFPTTISTDIHVGSMNAAMKDQLTCMTKFMQMGMPFKEVIKASTWTPAQVIKREELGNLSVGAEADIAILGIRKGNFGLFDYTGYKVKASEKLECEMTIRAGRIVYDLNARANPVTLHGLPARN
;
A
#
# COMPACT_ATOMS: atom_id res chain seq x y z
N MET A 1 21.94 -80.38 37.09
CA MET A 1 21.31 -79.24 37.73
C MET A 1 22.32 -78.10 37.79
N ILE A 2 22.47 -77.30 36.72
CA ILE A 2 23.36 -76.12 36.70
C ILE A 2 22.59 -74.99 36.01
N ARG A 3 22.54 -73.84 36.68
CA ARG A 3 21.72 -72.69 36.36
C ARG A 3 22.13 -71.96 35.08
N LEU A 4 21.20 -71.75 34.16
CA LEU A 4 21.24 -70.68 33.16
C LEU A 4 20.40 -69.50 33.67
N LYS A 5 21.02 -68.43 34.13
CA LYS A 5 20.43 -67.09 34.34
C LYS A 5 21.53 -66.05 34.15
N SER A 6 21.30 -65.14 33.24
CA SER A 6 21.95 -63.83 33.05
C SER A 6 22.66 -63.58 31.71
N ILE A 7 21.92 -63.58 30.60
CA ILE A 7 22.37 -62.91 29.37
C ILE A 7 21.13 -62.29 28.67
N ASN A 8 20.36 -61.48 29.32
CA ASN A 8 19.23 -60.79 28.62
C ASN A 8 18.96 -59.37 29.17
N ARG A 9 19.97 -58.66 29.66
CA ARG A 9 19.79 -57.27 30.13
C ARG A 9 20.68 -56.22 29.47
N LEU A 10 21.51 -56.55 28.50
CA LEU A 10 22.45 -55.60 27.86
C LEU A 10 22.14 -55.25 26.42
N VAL A 11 21.12 -55.85 25.79
CA VAL A 11 20.74 -55.56 24.39
C VAL A 11 19.60 -54.56 24.29
N PHE A 12 18.85 -54.29 25.35
CA PHE A 12 17.69 -53.35 25.28
C PHE A 12 18.03 -51.88 25.56
N THR A 13 19.24 -51.57 26.05
CA THR A 13 19.65 -50.19 26.38
C THR A 13 20.35 -49.49 25.19
N GLY A 14 20.78 -50.25 24.19
CA GLY A 14 21.44 -49.68 22.98
C GLY A 14 20.51 -49.13 21.90
N TRP A 15 19.22 -49.49 21.93
CA TRP A 15 18.25 -49.08 20.89
C TRP A 15 17.43 -47.84 21.24
N LEU A 16 17.49 -47.34 22.47
CA LEU A 16 16.82 -46.14 22.93
C LEU A 16 17.65 -44.85 22.77
N ILE A 17 18.93 -44.96 22.42
CA ILE A 17 19.83 -43.79 22.27
C ILE A 17 19.98 -43.41 20.74
N ALA A 18 19.60 -44.30 19.83
CA ALA A 18 19.67 -44.00 18.39
C ALA A 18 18.43 -43.34 17.76
N MET A 19 17.38 -43.10 18.55
CA MET A 19 16.13 -42.45 18.04
C MET A 19 16.02 -40.96 18.34
N SER A 20 17.01 -40.30 18.89
CA SER A 20 16.93 -38.88 19.29
C SER A 20 17.75 -37.90 18.43
N ALA A 21 18.20 -38.29 17.23
CA ALA A 21 19.04 -37.45 16.39
C ALA A 21 18.57 -37.31 14.91
N LEU A 22 17.30 -37.52 14.65
CA LEU A 22 16.67 -37.03 13.42
C LEU A 22 15.71 -35.89 13.78
N ALA A 23 16.23 -34.84 14.43
CA ALA A 23 15.64 -33.54 14.23
C ALA A 23 15.79 -33.23 12.74
N HIS A 24 14.75 -33.50 11.96
CA HIS A 24 14.71 -33.02 10.57
C HIS A 24 14.93 -31.51 10.67
N ALA A 25 16.08 -31.05 10.18
CA ALA A 25 16.29 -29.64 9.96
C ALA A 25 15.09 -29.15 9.19
N GLN A 26 14.36 -28.20 9.72
CA GLN A 26 13.14 -27.69 9.09
C GLN A 26 13.59 -26.94 7.84
N THR A 27 13.39 -27.53 6.67
CA THR A 27 13.69 -26.89 5.38
C THR A 27 12.65 -25.80 5.14
N TYR A 28 13.09 -24.55 5.13
CA TYR A 28 12.22 -23.41 4.82
C TYR A 28 11.91 -23.34 3.32
N ALA A 29 10.77 -22.75 2.96
CA ALA A 29 10.50 -22.45 1.55
C ALA A 29 11.47 -21.38 1.02
N ILE A 30 11.70 -20.31 1.78
CA ILE A 30 12.64 -19.24 1.42
C ILE A 30 13.41 -18.80 2.66
N VAL A 31 14.72 -18.57 2.50
CA VAL A 31 15.52 -17.83 3.49
C VAL A 31 16.15 -16.62 2.82
N ILE A 32 15.87 -15.42 3.35
CA ILE A 32 16.45 -14.15 2.90
C ILE A 32 17.62 -13.83 3.83
N LYS A 33 18.82 -13.64 3.27
CA LYS A 33 20.07 -13.52 4.01
C LYS A 33 20.66 -12.13 3.98
N GLY A 34 21.06 -11.62 5.14
CA GLY A 34 21.99 -10.50 5.31
C GLY A 34 21.49 -9.13 4.87
N GLY A 35 20.18 -8.95 4.70
CA GLY A 35 19.60 -7.66 4.35
C GLY A 35 19.38 -6.75 5.57
N HIS A 36 19.34 -5.45 5.37
CA HIS A 36 18.99 -4.48 6.39
C HIS A 36 17.48 -4.39 6.51
N ILE A 37 16.90 -4.98 7.55
CA ILE A 37 15.45 -4.98 7.80
C ILE A 37 15.03 -3.61 8.34
N ILE A 38 14.01 -3.02 7.71
CA ILE A 38 13.25 -1.88 8.24
C ILE A 38 11.80 -2.32 8.41
N ASP A 39 11.40 -2.59 9.64
CA ASP A 39 10.03 -2.95 10.01
C ASP A 39 9.50 -2.00 11.09
N PRO A 40 8.76 -0.96 10.70
CA PRO A 40 8.28 0.07 11.61
C PRO A 40 7.34 -0.44 12.72
N LYS A 41 6.53 -1.46 12.45
CA LYS A 41 5.64 -2.06 13.46
C LYS A 41 6.43 -2.69 14.61
N ASN A 42 7.46 -3.46 14.29
CA ASN A 42 8.25 -4.20 15.26
C ASN A 42 9.47 -3.42 15.75
N GLY A 43 9.67 -2.18 15.30
CA GLY A 43 10.80 -1.34 15.66
C GLY A 43 12.16 -1.89 15.19
N ILE A 44 12.17 -2.73 14.16
CA ILE A 44 13.40 -3.32 13.62
C ILE A 44 14.04 -2.37 12.63
N ASP A 45 15.34 -2.11 12.84
CA ASP A 45 16.22 -1.32 11.97
C ASP A 45 17.62 -1.90 12.07
N ALA A 46 17.85 -3.08 11.45
CA ALA A 46 19.08 -3.85 11.65
C ALA A 46 19.31 -4.88 10.53
N VAL A 47 20.57 -5.29 10.35
CA VAL A 47 20.92 -6.41 9.47
C VAL A 47 20.50 -7.73 10.11
N MET A 48 19.57 -8.44 9.48
CA MET A 48 19.01 -9.71 9.93
C MET A 48 18.61 -10.59 8.75
N ASP A 49 18.21 -11.82 9.05
CA ASP A 49 17.68 -12.79 8.10
C ASP A 49 16.17 -13.02 8.35
N ILE A 50 15.46 -13.44 7.30
CA ILE A 50 14.05 -13.83 7.37
C ILE A 50 13.90 -15.24 6.80
N ALA A 51 13.18 -16.12 7.51
CA ALA A 51 12.73 -17.39 6.99
C ALA A 51 11.22 -17.35 6.72
N VAL A 52 10.85 -17.89 5.56
CA VAL A 52 9.46 -17.98 5.08
C VAL A 52 9.13 -19.45 4.85
N ASP A 53 7.98 -19.89 5.33
CA ASP A 53 7.41 -21.20 5.05
C ASP A 53 5.89 -21.13 4.94
N LYS A 54 5.30 -21.92 4.04
CA LYS A 54 3.84 -21.97 3.81
C LYS A 54 3.19 -20.59 3.68
N GLY A 55 3.85 -19.68 2.97
CA GLY A 55 3.35 -18.35 2.70
C GLY A 55 3.46 -17.36 3.87
N LYS A 56 4.07 -17.76 4.99
CA LYS A 56 4.18 -16.94 6.20
C LYS A 56 5.63 -16.70 6.61
N ILE A 57 5.88 -15.59 7.29
CA ILE A 57 7.12 -15.34 7.99
C ILE A 57 7.16 -16.25 9.22
N VAL A 58 8.14 -17.15 9.29
CA VAL A 58 8.26 -18.10 10.40
C VAL A 58 9.41 -17.76 11.34
N LYS A 59 10.37 -16.95 10.89
CA LYS A 59 11.49 -16.52 11.74
C LYS A 59 12.09 -15.21 11.23
N VAL A 60 12.42 -14.31 12.14
CA VAL A 60 13.23 -13.10 11.91
C VAL A 60 14.35 -13.13 12.97
N ALA A 61 15.59 -13.29 12.55
CA ALA A 61 16.72 -13.42 13.48
C ALA A 61 18.06 -13.14 12.77
N LYS A 62 19.12 -12.97 13.55
CA LYS A 62 20.49 -13.01 13.02
C LYS A 62 20.88 -14.47 12.74
N ASN A 63 21.57 -14.70 11.61
CA ASN A 63 22.17 -16.01 11.29
C ASN A 63 21.18 -17.20 11.23
N ILE A 64 20.11 -17.07 10.45
CA ILE A 64 19.24 -18.21 10.12
C ILE A 64 20.03 -19.14 9.17
N PRO A 65 20.12 -20.47 9.44
CA PRO A 65 20.75 -21.40 8.50
C PRO A 65 20.11 -21.29 7.09
N ALA A 66 20.92 -21.44 6.05
CA ALA A 66 20.48 -21.39 4.66
C ALA A 66 19.86 -22.74 4.20
N ASP A 67 19.16 -23.44 5.08
CA ASP A 67 18.44 -24.68 4.80
C ASP A 67 17.03 -24.33 4.31
N ALA A 68 16.93 -24.10 3.01
CA ALA A 68 15.70 -23.70 2.34
C ALA A 68 15.65 -24.18 0.90
N VAL A 69 14.43 -24.28 0.35
CA VAL A 69 14.21 -24.54 -1.08
C VAL A 69 14.82 -23.44 -1.94
N GLN A 70 14.71 -22.18 -1.50
CA GLN A 70 15.34 -21.03 -2.12
C GLN A 70 16.07 -20.18 -1.08
N VAL A 71 17.26 -19.73 -1.40
CA VAL A 71 18.03 -18.76 -0.62
C VAL A 71 18.16 -17.46 -1.40
N VAL A 72 17.81 -16.33 -0.78
CA VAL A 72 17.91 -15.01 -1.38
C VAL A 72 19.07 -14.25 -0.74
N ASP A 73 20.03 -13.80 -1.52
CA ASP A 73 21.09 -12.90 -1.06
C ASP A 73 20.60 -11.44 -1.10
N ALA A 74 20.28 -10.91 0.07
CA ALA A 74 19.86 -9.50 0.25
C ALA A 74 20.98 -8.61 0.83
N LYS A 75 22.23 -9.08 0.82
CA LYS A 75 23.35 -8.29 1.35
C LYS A 75 23.49 -6.93 0.63
N GLY A 76 23.55 -5.87 1.42
CA GLY A 76 23.61 -4.49 0.92
C GLY A 76 22.27 -3.90 0.46
N LEU A 77 21.17 -4.63 0.66
CA LEU A 77 19.82 -4.21 0.33
C LEU A 77 18.98 -4.01 1.59
N TYR A 78 17.87 -3.31 1.44
CA TYR A 78 16.87 -3.13 2.50
C TYR A 78 15.73 -4.13 2.33
N ILE A 79 15.36 -4.79 3.42
CA ILE A 79 14.18 -5.67 3.48
C ILE A 79 13.08 -4.93 4.22
N THR A 80 11.95 -4.74 3.58
CA THR A 80 10.79 -4.05 4.17
C THR A 80 9.55 -4.93 4.07
N PRO A 81 8.49 -4.66 4.85
CA PRO A 81 7.18 -5.19 4.50
C PRO A 81 6.83 -4.85 3.06
N GLY A 82 6.04 -5.68 2.41
CA GLY A 82 5.48 -5.36 1.09
C GLY A 82 4.78 -4.01 1.13
N LEU A 83 5.05 -3.17 0.14
CA LEU A 83 4.49 -1.82 0.08
C LEU A 83 2.98 -1.88 -0.14
N ILE A 84 2.28 -0.91 0.46
CA ILE A 84 0.84 -0.71 0.34
C ILE A 84 0.60 0.62 -0.37
N ASP A 85 0.06 0.56 -1.57
CA ASP A 85 -0.41 1.74 -2.30
C ASP A 85 -1.91 1.90 -2.07
N MET A 86 -2.29 2.85 -1.23
CA MET A 86 -3.67 3.01 -0.81
C MET A 86 -4.52 3.93 -1.71
N HIS A 87 -3.98 4.34 -2.86
CA HIS A 87 -4.70 5.14 -3.84
C HIS A 87 -4.31 4.71 -5.25
N THR A 88 -5.12 3.84 -5.85
CA THR A 88 -4.91 3.29 -7.19
C THR A 88 -6.23 3.18 -7.94
N HIS A 89 -6.17 3.02 -9.27
CA HIS A 89 -7.34 2.83 -10.12
C HIS A 89 -7.22 1.53 -10.89
N ASN A 90 -8.00 0.51 -10.47
CA ASN A 90 -7.80 -0.88 -10.90
C ASN A 90 -9.01 -1.52 -11.59
N PHE A 91 -10.13 -0.83 -11.74
CA PHE A 91 -11.28 -1.36 -12.45
C PHE A 91 -11.04 -1.26 -13.96
N TRP A 92 -10.05 -2.03 -14.40
CA TRP A 92 -9.62 -2.07 -15.78
C TRP A 92 -10.64 -2.80 -16.66
N GLY A 93 -10.87 -2.28 -17.88
CA GLY A 93 -11.79 -2.86 -18.85
C GLY A 93 -11.73 -2.16 -20.21
N THR A 94 -12.82 -2.20 -20.96
CA THR A 94 -12.88 -1.70 -22.33
C THR A 94 -14.02 -0.72 -22.59
N ASN A 95 -14.73 -0.27 -21.57
CA ASN A 95 -15.80 0.70 -21.68
C ASN A 95 -15.24 2.11 -21.91
N ALA A 96 -15.14 2.54 -23.16
CA ALA A 96 -14.50 3.79 -23.55
C ALA A 96 -15.25 5.06 -23.08
N ASP A 97 -16.53 4.94 -22.77
CA ASP A 97 -17.40 6.03 -22.28
C ASP A 97 -17.38 6.20 -20.76
N GLN A 98 -16.55 5.45 -20.05
CA GLN A 98 -16.41 5.49 -18.59
C GLN A 98 -14.98 5.87 -18.21
N ALA A 99 -14.81 6.73 -17.19
CA ALA A 99 -13.49 7.27 -16.82
C ALA A 99 -12.54 6.18 -16.30
N TYR A 100 -12.76 5.71 -15.07
CA TYR A 100 -11.93 4.68 -14.44
C TYR A 100 -12.70 3.39 -14.14
N MET A 101 -14.03 3.42 -14.23
CA MET A 101 -14.88 2.27 -13.99
C MET A 101 -14.96 1.38 -15.23
N ASN A 102 -14.37 0.19 -15.15
CA ASN A 102 -14.33 -0.78 -16.25
C ASN A 102 -13.77 -0.22 -17.57
N ALA A 103 -12.83 0.68 -17.49
CA ALA A 103 -12.28 1.47 -18.60
C ALA A 103 -10.76 1.30 -18.76
N PRO A 104 -10.22 1.59 -19.96
CA PRO A 104 -8.80 1.42 -20.25
C PRO A 104 -7.90 2.47 -19.55
N SER A 105 -8.47 3.51 -18.94
CA SER A 105 -7.72 4.47 -18.12
C SER A 105 -7.27 3.91 -16.78
N ALA A 106 -7.95 2.90 -16.24
CA ALA A 106 -7.50 2.11 -15.10
C ALA A 106 -6.47 1.04 -15.52
N LEU A 107 -5.82 0.39 -14.57
CA LEU A 107 -4.72 -0.54 -14.80
C LEU A 107 -4.95 -1.90 -14.11
N PRO A 108 -4.65 -3.04 -14.76
CA PRO A 108 -4.59 -4.32 -14.06
C PRO A 108 -3.44 -4.28 -13.04
N PRO A 109 -3.68 -4.63 -11.75
CA PRO A 109 -2.70 -4.46 -10.68
C PRO A 109 -1.37 -5.14 -10.95
N ASP A 110 -1.38 -6.41 -11.35
CA ASP A 110 -0.18 -7.22 -11.55
C ASP A 110 0.77 -6.68 -12.64
N GLY A 111 0.27 -5.79 -13.49
CA GLY A 111 1.07 -5.15 -14.53
C GLY A 111 2.07 -4.11 -14.03
N PHE A 112 1.89 -3.58 -12.80
CA PHE A 112 2.75 -2.51 -12.29
C PHE A 112 3.26 -2.72 -10.85
N THR A 113 2.57 -3.50 -10.02
CA THR A 113 2.82 -3.60 -8.58
C THR A 113 4.13 -4.28 -8.24
N PHE A 114 4.37 -5.47 -8.77
CA PHE A 114 5.50 -6.31 -8.34
C PHE A 114 6.86 -5.74 -8.70
N ARG A 115 6.94 -4.95 -9.76
CA ARG A 115 8.18 -4.28 -10.20
C ARG A 115 8.66 -3.18 -9.25
N VAL A 116 7.81 -2.78 -8.32
CA VAL A 116 8.08 -1.67 -7.40
C VAL A 116 7.85 -2.04 -5.94
N GLY A 117 7.80 -3.33 -5.61
CA GLY A 117 7.69 -3.80 -4.22
C GLY A 117 6.28 -3.70 -3.63
N VAL A 118 5.28 -3.32 -4.40
CA VAL A 118 3.89 -3.21 -3.94
C VAL A 118 3.25 -4.60 -3.93
N THR A 119 2.73 -5.01 -2.78
CA THR A 119 2.03 -6.29 -2.60
C THR A 119 0.53 -6.12 -2.38
N THR A 120 0.12 -4.92 -1.98
CA THR A 120 -1.28 -4.56 -1.72
C THR A 120 -1.59 -3.22 -2.36
N VAL A 121 -2.71 -3.16 -3.07
CA VAL A 121 -3.28 -1.93 -3.61
C VAL A 121 -4.68 -1.71 -3.05
N VAL A 122 -5.07 -0.45 -2.94
CA VAL A 122 -6.45 -0.08 -2.64
C VAL A 122 -7.00 0.74 -3.79
N ASP A 123 -8.00 0.22 -4.47
CA ASP A 123 -8.72 0.97 -5.49
C ASP A 123 -9.47 2.15 -4.85
N ALA A 124 -9.26 3.34 -5.38
CA ALA A 124 -9.78 4.57 -4.80
C ALA A 124 -11.11 4.99 -5.45
N GLY A 125 -12.09 4.09 -5.43
CA GLY A 125 -13.46 4.40 -5.80
C GLY A 125 -13.82 4.20 -7.26
N CYS A 126 -13.07 3.40 -8.00
CA CYS A 126 -13.53 2.98 -9.33
C CYS A 126 -14.89 2.29 -9.25
N PRO A 127 -15.12 1.26 -8.39
CA PRO A 127 -16.45 0.69 -8.21
C PRO A 127 -17.29 1.52 -7.23
N GLY A 128 -18.58 1.58 -7.52
CA GLY A 128 -19.64 1.97 -6.60
C GLY A 128 -20.47 0.76 -6.16
N TRP A 129 -21.50 0.98 -5.34
CA TRP A 129 -22.32 -0.10 -4.79
C TRP A 129 -23.13 -0.88 -5.85
N ARG A 130 -23.38 -0.30 -7.05
CA ARG A 130 -24.09 -0.97 -8.16
C ARG A 130 -23.24 -1.99 -8.90
N ASN A 131 -21.92 -1.81 -8.95
CA ASN A 131 -21.03 -2.60 -9.81
C ASN A 131 -19.86 -3.27 -9.06
N PHE A 132 -19.85 -3.23 -7.74
CA PHE A 132 -18.79 -3.83 -6.94
C PHE A 132 -18.60 -5.33 -7.23
N GLU A 133 -19.69 -6.08 -7.42
CA GLU A 133 -19.60 -7.51 -7.71
C GLU A 133 -18.94 -7.80 -9.09
N ILE A 134 -19.11 -6.90 -10.05
CA ILE A 134 -18.41 -6.99 -11.34
C ILE A 134 -16.91 -6.75 -11.12
N TYR A 135 -16.57 -5.68 -10.39
CA TYR A 135 -15.20 -5.37 -10.02
C TYR A 135 -14.52 -6.51 -9.26
N LYS A 136 -15.20 -7.10 -8.29
CA LYS A 136 -14.71 -8.23 -7.50
C LYS A 136 -14.33 -9.41 -8.39
N LYS A 137 -15.22 -9.80 -9.31
CA LYS A 137 -14.97 -10.91 -10.25
C LYS A 137 -13.89 -10.59 -11.28
N GLN A 138 -13.91 -9.38 -11.81
CA GLN A 138 -13.03 -8.97 -12.93
C GLN A 138 -11.62 -8.63 -12.47
N THR A 139 -11.47 -8.02 -11.29
CA THR A 139 -10.18 -7.50 -10.82
C THR A 139 -9.68 -8.23 -9.58
N ILE A 140 -10.46 -8.23 -8.47
CA ILE A 140 -9.97 -8.76 -7.19
C ILE A 140 -9.61 -10.24 -7.31
N GLN A 141 -10.53 -11.05 -7.85
CA GLN A 141 -10.36 -12.50 -7.96
C GLN A 141 -9.36 -12.93 -9.03
N GLN A 142 -8.97 -12.04 -9.94
CA GLN A 142 -8.03 -12.35 -11.02
C GLN A 142 -6.60 -11.90 -10.72
N SER A 143 -6.39 -11.09 -9.68
CA SER A 143 -5.09 -10.50 -9.35
C SER A 143 -4.32 -11.36 -8.37
N GLN A 144 -2.99 -11.47 -8.56
CA GLN A 144 -2.06 -11.99 -7.56
C GLN A 144 -1.73 -10.94 -6.50
N THR A 145 -1.71 -9.68 -6.89
CA THR A 145 -1.66 -8.53 -5.97
C THR A 145 -2.90 -8.56 -5.07
N ARG A 146 -2.74 -8.30 -3.77
CA ARG A 146 -3.90 -8.08 -2.91
C ARG A 146 -4.58 -6.78 -3.31
N VAL A 147 -5.86 -6.88 -3.68
CA VAL A 147 -6.68 -5.72 -4.08
C VAL A 147 -7.78 -5.51 -3.04
N LEU A 148 -7.77 -4.33 -2.46
CA LEU A 148 -8.81 -3.80 -1.58
C LEU A 148 -9.47 -2.60 -2.27
N ALA A 149 -10.56 -2.06 -1.70
CA ALA A 149 -11.25 -0.93 -2.30
C ALA A 149 -11.82 0.04 -1.25
N PHE A 150 -11.70 1.34 -1.54
CA PHE A 150 -12.65 2.35 -1.08
C PHE A 150 -13.84 2.34 -2.04
N LEU A 151 -15.03 2.03 -1.53
CA LEU A 151 -16.24 2.01 -2.35
C LEU A 151 -16.69 3.44 -2.64
N ASN A 152 -16.91 3.79 -3.90
CA ASN A 152 -17.43 5.11 -4.23
C ASN A 152 -18.82 5.30 -3.61
N ILE A 153 -19.08 6.49 -3.05
CA ILE A 153 -20.41 6.83 -2.51
C ILE A 153 -21.45 6.90 -3.62
N VAL A 154 -21.04 7.27 -4.84
CA VAL A 154 -21.88 7.20 -6.04
C VAL A 154 -22.04 5.75 -6.48
N GLY A 155 -23.26 5.31 -6.68
CA GLY A 155 -23.57 3.92 -7.02
C GLY A 155 -22.93 3.43 -8.32
N HIS A 156 -22.81 4.30 -9.31
CA HIS A 156 -22.12 4.00 -10.57
C HIS A 156 -20.59 3.97 -10.45
N GLY A 157 -20.02 4.43 -9.34
CA GLY A 157 -18.59 4.54 -9.18
C GLY A 157 -17.98 5.68 -10.00
N MET A 158 -16.69 5.59 -10.30
CA MET A 158 -15.92 6.63 -11.00
C MET A 158 -16.13 6.57 -12.52
N ARG A 159 -17.37 6.76 -12.90
CA ARG A 159 -17.81 6.73 -14.30
C ARG A 159 -17.44 8.00 -15.06
N GLY A 160 -17.19 9.10 -14.35
CA GLY A 160 -16.89 10.40 -14.95
C GLY A 160 -18.10 11.29 -15.19
N GLY A 161 -17.82 12.55 -15.52
CA GLY A 161 -18.82 13.52 -15.89
C GLY A 161 -19.90 13.74 -14.83
N ASN A 162 -21.15 13.84 -15.29
CA ASN A 162 -22.29 14.14 -14.41
C ASN A 162 -22.62 13.00 -13.41
N TYR A 163 -22.20 11.77 -13.69
CA TYR A 163 -22.46 10.65 -12.77
C TYR A 163 -21.82 10.86 -11.39
N GLU A 164 -20.60 11.39 -11.35
CA GLU A 164 -19.90 11.62 -10.08
C GLU A 164 -20.45 12.81 -9.29
N SER A 165 -21.32 13.62 -9.91
CA SER A 165 -22.02 14.72 -9.26
C SER A 165 -23.52 14.45 -9.05
N ASP A 166 -23.98 13.23 -9.29
CA ASP A 166 -25.37 12.84 -9.06
C ASP A 166 -25.60 12.45 -7.58
N THR A 167 -26.05 13.41 -6.79
CA THR A 167 -26.35 13.21 -5.37
C THR A 167 -27.51 12.25 -5.14
N THR A 168 -28.38 12.01 -6.11
CA THR A 168 -29.49 11.04 -6.00
C THR A 168 -29.02 9.58 -6.03
N ASP A 169 -27.83 9.33 -6.59
CA ASP A 169 -27.17 8.00 -6.62
C ASP A 169 -26.20 7.79 -5.43
N MET A 170 -26.03 8.78 -4.57
CA MET A 170 -25.22 8.71 -3.35
C MET A 170 -26.09 8.22 -2.18
N ILE A 171 -26.33 6.90 -2.11
CA ILE A 171 -27.23 6.28 -1.12
C ILE A 171 -26.40 5.61 -0.03
N PRO A 172 -26.23 6.25 1.16
CA PRO A 172 -25.40 5.72 2.24
C PRO A 172 -25.79 4.31 2.70
N GLU A 173 -27.09 4.01 2.73
CA GLU A 173 -27.65 2.74 3.14
C GLU A 173 -27.20 1.60 2.20
N GLU A 174 -27.24 1.83 0.89
CA GLU A 174 -26.80 0.84 -0.11
C GLU A 174 -25.28 0.67 -0.10
N ALA A 175 -24.55 1.78 -0.02
CA ALA A 175 -23.10 1.75 0.07
C ALA A 175 -22.64 0.98 1.32
N ALA A 176 -23.23 1.24 2.49
CA ALA A 176 -22.95 0.52 3.72
C ALA A 176 -23.33 -0.96 3.64
N ARG A 177 -24.49 -1.28 3.05
CA ARG A 177 -24.94 -2.66 2.84
C ARG A 177 -23.94 -3.47 2.03
N VAL A 178 -23.47 -2.92 0.90
CA VAL A 178 -22.48 -3.59 0.03
C VAL A 178 -21.13 -3.70 0.75
N ALA A 179 -20.71 -2.69 1.49
CA ALA A 179 -19.45 -2.73 2.25
C ALA A 179 -19.49 -3.81 3.34
N MET A 180 -20.56 -3.92 4.10
CA MET A 180 -20.72 -4.96 5.13
C MET A 180 -20.79 -6.38 4.56
N ALA A 181 -21.38 -6.54 3.37
CA ALA A 181 -21.41 -7.82 2.66
C ALA A 181 -20.05 -8.22 2.06
N ASN A 182 -19.12 -7.29 1.91
CA ASN A 182 -17.80 -7.50 1.31
C ASN A 182 -16.67 -6.94 2.18
N LYS A 183 -16.77 -7.06 3.50
CA LYS A 183 -15.83 -6.51 4.50
C LYS A 183 -14.38 -6.99 4.34
N GLU A 184 -14.16 -8.11 3.70
CA GLU A 184 -12.84 -8.64 3.37
C GLU A 184 -12.13 -7.82 2.28
N HIS A 185 -12.88 -7.08 1.45
CA HIS A 185 -12.37 -6.32 0.30
C HIS A 185 -12.61 -4.82 0.42
N ILE A 186 -13.75 -4.39 0.98
CA ILE A 186 -14.08 -2.97 1.13
C ILE A 186 -13.60 -2.49 2.50
N ILE A 187 -12.73 -1.47 2.48
CA ILE A 187 -12.06 -0.95 3.68
C ILE A 187 -12.45 0.51 4.00
N GLY A 188 -13.31 1.12 3.21
CA GLY A 188 -13.75 2.49 3.37
C GLY A 188 -14.60 2.97 2.22
N PHE A 189 -14.84 4.27 2.17
CA PHE A 189 -15.62 4.92 1.11
C PHE A 189 -14.80 6.01 0.44
N LYS A 190 -15.13 6.31 -0.82
CA LYS A 190 -14.52 7.37 -1.62
C LYS A 190 -15.54 8.41 -2.03
N VAL A 191 -15.15 9.67 -1.93
CA VAL A 191 -15.75 10.80 -2.65
C VAL A 191 -14.75 11.26 -3.70
N ALA A 192 -15.16 11.33 -4.97
CA ALA A 192 -14.29 11.72 -6.07
C ALA A 192 -14.98 12.71 -7.02
N HIS A 193 -14.22 13.69 -7.50
CA HIS A 193 -14.53 14.61 -8.61
C HIS A 193 -15.86 15.39 -8.48
N TYR A 194 -16.41 15.50 -7.29
CA TYR A 194 -17.60 16.33 -7.06
C TYR A 194 -17.27 17.81 -7.25
N ASN A 195 -18.07 18.51 -8.02
CA ASN A 195 -17.77 19.89 -8.45
C ASN A 195 -18.83 20.94 -8.03
N ARG A 196 -19.78 20.59 -7.17
CA ARG A 196 -20.75 21.54 -6.62
C ARG A 196 -20.29 22.09 -5.28
N PRO A 197 -20.73 23.30 -4.88
CA PRO A 197 -20.25 23.97 -3.67
C PRO A 197 -21.05 23.56 -2.42
N ASP A 198 -21.17 22.26 -2.15
CA ASP A 198 -21.80 21.71 -0.95
C ASP A 198 -21.10 20.44 -0.47
N TRP A 199 -21.38 20.02 0.77
CA TRP A 199 -20.75 18.87 1.43
C TRP A 199 -21.55 17.56 1.33
N THR A 200 -22.65 17.54 0.57
CA THR A 200 -23.55 16.38 0.45
C THR A 200 -22.81 15.05 0.21
N PRO A 201 -21.83 14.95 -0.70
CA PRO A 201 -21.13 13.68 -0.91
C PRO A 201 -20.28 13.26 0.28
N VAL A 202 -19.66 14.23 0.96
CA VAL A 202 -18.81 13.98 2.13
C VAL A 202 -19.67 13.47 3.29
N ASP A 203 -20.78 14.17 3.58
CA ASP A 203 -21.69 13.82 4.66
C ASP A 203 -22.34 12.43 4.42
N ASN A 204 -22.72 12.14 3.18
CA ASN A 204 -23.25 10.83 2.79
C ASN A 204 -22.19 9.72 2.93
N ALA A 205 -20.96 9.97 2.54
CA ALA A 205 -19.87 8.99 2.70
C ALA A 205 -19.54 8.75 4.18
N VAL A 206 -19.51 9.81 4.99
CA VAL A 206 -19.32 9.71 6.46
C VAL A 206 -20.48 8.94 7.11
N LYS A 207 -21.73 9.21 6.68
CA LYS A 207 -22.91 8.43 7.13
C LYS A 207 -22.76 6.95 6.78
N ALA A 208 -22.40 6.62 5.55
CA ALA A 208 -22.13 5.24 5.13
C ALA A 208 -21.00 4.60 5.96
N GLY A 209 -19.91 5.34 6.21
CA GLY A 209 -18.83 4.90 7.07
C GLY A 209 -19.27 4.55 8.48
N ASN A 210 -20.11 5.39 9.10
CA ASN A 210 -20.66 5.14 10.42
C ASN A 210 -21.55 3.89 10.44
N MET A 211 -22.41 3.73 9.43
CA MET A 211 -23.28 2.55 9.28
C MET A 211 -22.49 1.26 9.06
N ALA A 212 -21.32 1.35 8.43
CA ALA A 212 -20.44 0.21 8.14
C ALA A 212 -19.38 -0.05 9.22
N GLY A 213 -19.65 0.29 10.49
CA GLY A 213 -18.75 0.00 11.61
C GLY A 213 -17.57 0.98 11.73
N GLY A 214 -17.75 2.21 11.30
CA GLY A 214 -16.75 3.27 11.40
C GLY A 214 -15.64 3.16 10.37
N LEU A 215 -15.94 2.65 9.17
CA LEU A 215 -14.98 2.63 8.06
C LEU A 215 -14.57 4.07 7.68
N PRO A 216 -13.28 4.29 7.33
CA PRO A 216 -12.78 5.60 6.94
C PRO A 216 -13.36 6.07 5.60
N VAL A 217 -13.27 7.38 5.37
CA VAL A 217 -13.66 7.99 4.10
C VAL A 217 -12.44 8.67 3.49
N MET A 218 -12.18 8.45 2.21
CA MET A 218 -11.15 9.15 1.44
C MET A 218 -11.83 10.23 0.59
N ILE A 219 -11.42 11.47 0.79
CA ILE A 219 -11.99 12.63 0.10
C ILE A 219 -11.03 13.17 -0.93
N ASP A 220 -11.47 13.12 -2.19
CA ASP A 220 -10.90 13.82 -3.32
C ASP A 220 -12.01 14.65 -3.96
N PHE A 221 -11.96 15.96 -3.81
CA PHE A 221 -12.92 16.87 -4.43
C PHE A 221 -12.23 18.21 -4.76
N GLY A 222 -12.87 19.00 -5.57
CA GLY A 222 -12.40 20.33 -5.93
C GLY A 222 -12.90 20.73 -7.31
N GLY A 223 -12.73 21.99 -7.64
CA GLY A 223 -13.30 22.61 -8.84
C GLY A 223 -14.67 23.25 -8.60
N ALA A 224 -15.14 23.30 -7.35
CA ALA A 224 -16.36 24.01 -6.97
C ALA A 224 -16.16 25.52 -7.03
N GLU A 225 -17.19 26.22 -7.44
CA GLU A 225 -17.28 27.66 -7.36
C GLU A 225 -18.59 28.04 -6.62
N PRO A 226 -18.51 28.75 -5.48
CA PRO A 226 -17.29 29.21 -4.81
C PRO A 226 -16.44 28.03 -4.27
N VAL A 227 -15.13 28.27 -4.11
CA VAL A 227 -14.19 27.29 -3.55
C VAL A 227 -14.61 26.91 -2.14
N LEU A 228 -14.77 25.61 -1.88
CA LEU A 228 -15.07 25.08 -0.56
C LEU A 228 -13.85 25.14 0.38
N SER A 229 -14.08 25.54 1.61
CA SER A 229 -13.03 25.66 2.62
C SER A 229 -12.58 24.28 3.13
N ILE A 230 -11.30 23.93 2.95
CA ILE A 230 -10.74 22.72 3.57
C ILE A 230 -10.68 22.82 5.10
N ARG A 231 -10.75 24.04 5.67
CA ARG A 231 -10.90 24.20 7.13
C ARG A 231 -12.23 23.62 7.61
N SER A 232 -13.33 23.97 6.94
CA SER A 232 -14.65 23.39 7.24
C SER A 232 -14.63 21.87 7.04
N LEU A 233 -14.09 21.40 5.91
CA LEU A 233 -13.93 19.96 5.67
C LEU A 233 -13.28 19.24 6.86
N PHE A 234 -12.11 19.71 7.31
CA PHE A 234 -11.32 19.02 8.32
C PHE A 234 -11.92 19.10 9.72
N LEU A 235 -12.56 20.20 10.08
CA LEU A 235 -13.01 20.46 11.44
C LEU A 235 -14.49 20.12 11.68
N GLU A 236 -15.31 20.13 10.63
CA GLU A 236 -16.76 20.00 10.73
C GLU A 236 -17.30 18.72 10.09
N HIS A 237 -16.73 18.27 8.96
CA HIS A 237 -17.26 17.14 8.18
C HIS A 237 -16.48 15.84 8.36
N LEU A 238 -15.14 15.89 8.51
CA LEU A 238 -14.32 14.67 8.65
C LEU A 238 -14.15 14.22 10.09
N ARG A 239 -14.04 12.91 10.27
CA ARG A 239 -13.79 12.24 11.56
C ARG A 239 -12.30 11.89 11.70
N PRO A 240 -11.78 11.69 12.92
CA PRO A 240 -10.48 11.06 13.11
C PRO A 240 -10.37 9.75 12.32
N GLY A 241 -9.30 9.59 11.53
CA GLY A 241 -9.08 8.46 10.64
C GLY A 241 -9.58 8.64 9.21
N ASP A 242 -10.41 9.67 8.93
CA ASP A 242 -10.76 10.00 7.55
C ASP A 242 -9.57 10.62 6.81
N ILE A 243 -9.55 10.49 5.49
CA ILE A 243 -8.39 10.70 4.65
C ILE A 243 -8.63 11.86 3.70
N PHE A 244 -7.76 12.87 3.76
CA PHE A 244 -7.64 13.92 2.76
C PHE A 244 -6.52 13.56 1.80
N THR A 245 -6.87 13.10 0.60
CA THR A 245 -5.90 12.77 -0.44
C THR A 245 -5.56 13.98 -1.31
N HIS A 246 -4.52 13.85 -2.15
CA HIS A 246 -3.98 14.95 -2.95
C HIS A 246 -3.53 16.15 -2.10
N CYS A 247 -3.03 15.87 -0.89
CA CYS A 247 -2.77 16.92 0.09
C CYS A 247 -1.73 17.96 -0.34
N PHE A 248 -0.90 17.68 -1.35
CA PHE A 248 0.05 18.63 -1.96
C PHE A 248 -0.39 19.09 -3.36
N GLY A 249 -1.65 18.93 -3.69
CA GLY A 249 -2.21 19.41 -4.95
C GLY A 249 -2.22 20.95 -5.03
N GLN A 250 -2.09 21.48 -6.26
CA GLN A 250 -2.18 22.91 -6.55
C GLN A 250 -3.13 23.11 -7.75
N LEU A 251 -4.35 22.62 -7.60
CA LEU A 251 -5.36 22.68 -8.64
C LEU A 251 -6.24 23.93 -8.48
N ARG A 252 -6.68 24.50 -9.61
CA ARG A 252 -7.67 25.57 -9.62
C ARG A 252 -8.96 25.07 -8.97
N GLY A 253 -9.63 25.93 -8.23
CA GLY A 253 -10.88 25.60 -7.52
C GLY A 253 -10.67 24.77 -6.24
N ARG A 254 -9.41 24.64 -5.77
CA ARG A 254 -9.07 24.00 -4.48
C ARG A 254 -8.36 24.98 -3.56
N GLU A 255 -8.70 24.94 -2.28
CA GLU A 255 -7.89 25.56 -1.24
C GLU A 255 -6.68 24.67 -0.93
N PHE A 256 -5.48 25.27 -0.77
CA PHE A 256 -4.23 24.54 -0.51
C PHE A 256 -3.93 24.45 0.99
N ILE A 257 -3.21 23.41 1.40
CA ILE A 257 -2.78 23.25 2.80
C ILE A 257 -1.67 24.23 3.18
N VAL A 258 -0.86 24.69 2.21
CA VAL A 258 0.20 25.68 2.42
C VAL A 258 -0.31 27.05 1.97
N ASP A 259 -0.11 28.07 2.80
CA ASP A 259 -0.37 29.45 2.45
C ASP A 259 0.63 29.91 1.37
N THR A 260 0.12 30.44 0.28
CA THR A 260 0.93 30.79 -0.89
C THR A 260 1.80 32.02 -0.68
N THR A 261 1.47 32.86 0.30
CA THR A 261 2.23 34.08 0.65
C THR A 261 3.34 33.77 1.65
N THR A 262 2.97 33.19 2.79
CA THR A 262 3.90 32.90 3.88
C THR A 262 4.73 31.67 3.66
N LYS A 263 4.35 30.77 2.74
CA LYS A 263 4.95 29.45 2.48
C LYS A 263 4.96 28.55 3.71
N LYS A 264 4.01 28.74 4.63
CA LYS A 264 3.79 27.95 5.83
C LYS A 264 2.54 27.10 5.72
N VAL A 265 2.56 25.95 6.36
CA VAL A 265 1.36 25.11 6.53
C VAL A 265 0.36 25.88 7.39
N LYS A 266 -0.86 25.96 6.91
CA LYS A 266 -1.93 26.70 7.60
C LYS A 266 -2.19 26.12 9.00
N PRO A 267 -2.42 26.95 10.04
CA PRO A 267 -2.58 26.47 11.42
C PRO A 267 -3.64 25.39 11.60
N PHE A 268 -4.80 25.53 10.94
CA PHE A 268 -5.87 24.54 11.03
C PHE A 268 -5.52 23.18 10.40
N VAL A 269 -4.54 23.10 9.51
CA VAL A 269 -4.04 21.82 8.95
C VAL A 269 -3.29 21.04 10.04
N TRP A 270 -2.50 21.72 10.87
CA TRP A 270 -1.86 21.11 12.03
C TRP A 270 -2.87 20.65 13.09
N GLU A 271 -3.93 21.46 13.31
CA GLU A 271 -5.05 21.10 14.18
C GLU A 271 -5.76 19.84 13.67
N ALA A 272 -6.09 19.80 12.38
CA ALA A 272 -6.68 18.63 11.74
C ALA A 272 -5.82 17.37 11.89
N ARG A 273 -4.49 17.50 11.66
CA ARG A 273 -3.55 16.40 11.85
C ARG A 273 -3.54 15.89 13.30
N LYS A 274 -3.50 16.80 14.27
CA LYS A 274 -3.56 16.46 15.70
C LYS A 274 -4.88 15.78 16.06
N ARG A 275 -5.96 16.14 15.40
CA ARG A 275 -7.28 15.54 15.55
C ARG A 275 -7.35 14.13 14.94
N GLY A 276 -6.37 13.73 14.10
CA GLY A 276 -6.29 12.40 13.49
C GLY A 276 -6.74 12.33 12.03
N ILE A 277 -6.88 13.47 11.35
CA ILE A 277 -7.07 13.47 9.89
C ILE A 277 -5.81 12.96 9.20
N VAL A 278 -5.97 12.02 8.28
CA VAL A 278 -4.91 11.42 7.49
C VAL A 278 -4.65 12.28 6.25
N PHE A 279 -3.41 12.69 6.06
CA PHE A 279 -2.97 13.44 4.88
C PHE A 279 -2.24 12.49 3.93
N ASP A 280 -2.92 12.13 2.86
CA ASP A 280 -2.43 11.19 1.85
C ASP A 280 -1.90 11.94 0.62
N VAL A 281 -0.81 11.41 0.04
CA VAL A 281 -0.19 12.04 -1.13
C VAL A 281 -1.09 11.99 -2.35
N GLY A 282 -1.60 10.79 -2.72
CA GLY A 282 -2.41 10.61 -3.92
C GLY A 282 -1.78 11.32 -5.11
N TYR A 283 -0.56 10.95 -5.50
CA TYR A 283 0.29 11.79 -6.37
C TYR A 283 -0.37 12.21 -7.69
N GLY A 284 -0.98 11.25 -8.39
CA GLY A 284 -1.73 11.46 -9.63
C GLY A 284 -0.95 12.03 -10.81
N GLY A 285 -1.70 12.44 -11.83
CA GLY A 285 -1.16 13.12 -13.00
C GLY A 285 -0.85 14.59 -12.75
N ILE A 286 -1.73 15.29 -12.01
CA ILE A 286 -1.68 16.73 -11.78
C ILE A 286 -1.87 17.12 -10.30
N SER A 287 -1.94 16.16 -9.40
CA SER A 287 -2.36 16.39 -8.00
C SER A 287 -1.19 16.54 -7.02
N PHE A 288 0.04 16.68 -7.50
CA PHE A 288 1.22 16.93 -6.67
C PHE A 288 2.07 18.07 -7.25
N ALA A 289 2.33 19.09 -6.43
CA ALA A 289 3.23 20.19 -6.77
C ALA A 289 4.35 20.33 -5.75
N TYR A 290 5.59 20.44 -6.22
CA TYR A 290 6.75 20.71 -5.37
C TYR A 290 6.63 22.03 -4.60
N SER A 291 5.97 23.04 -5.17
CA SER A 291 5.69 24.31 -4.48
C SER A 291 4.93 24.12 -3.16
N GLN A 292 4.02 23.15 -3.10
CA GLN A 292 3.28 22.79 -1.88
C GLN A 292 4.09 21.84 -1.00
N ALA A 293 4.58 20.74 -1.56
CA ALA A 293 5.25 19.68 -0.81
C ALA A 293 6.58 20.14 -0.17
N MET A 294 7.41 20.91 -0.90
CA MET A 294 8.69 21.43 -0.37
C MET A 294 8.48 22.49 0.71
N ALA A 295 7.46 23.34 0.55
CA ALA A 295 7.13 24.34 1.56
C ALA A 295 6.60 23.66 2.85
N ALA A 296 5.76 22.65 2.71
CA ALA A 296 5.29 21.85 3.83
C ALA A 296 6.44 21.10 4.53
N ALA A 297 7.33 20.46 3.76
CA ALA A 297 8.49 19.75 4.30
C ALA A 297 9.44 20.68 5.08
N LYS A 298 9.69 21.90 4.58
CA LYS A 298 10.48 22.93 5.30
C LYS A 298 9.83 23.36 6.61
N ASP A 299 8.52 23.27 6.71
CA ASP A 299 7.76 23.55 7.92
C ASP A 299 7.63 22.32 8.85
N GLY A 300 8.25 21.19 8.46
CA GLY A 300 8.22 19.93 9.21
C GLY A 300 6.97 19.08 8.97
N PHE A 301 6.15 19.44 7.97
CA PHE A 301 4.94 18.71 7.63
C PHE A 301 5.20 17.72 6.49
N PHE A 302 5.27 16.43 6.81
CA PHE A 302 5.32 15.33 5.86
C PHE A 302 3.95 14.63 5.77
N PRO A 303 3.65 13.91 4.68
CA PRO A 303 2.39 13.19 4.56
C PRO A 303 2.28 12.07 5.60
N THR A 304 1.06 11.67 5.91
CA THR A 304 0.79 10.49 6.74
C THR A 304 1.03 9.22 5.94
N THR A 305 0.59 9.20 4.69
CA THR A 305 0.73 8.06 3.76
C THR A 305 1.23 8.55 2.40
N ILE A 306 2.06 7.72 1.76
CA ILE A 306 2.56 7.96 0.40
C ILE A 306 1.86 6.98 -0.52
N SER A 307 1.05 7.49 -1.43
CA SER A 307 0.28 6.74 -2.43
C SER A 307 0.42 7.36 -3.82
N THR A 308 0.06 6.63 -4.85
CA THR A 308 0.37 7.02 -6.23
C THR A 308 -0.78 7.70 -6.96
N ASP A 309 -2.02 7.35 -6.70
CA ASP A 309 -3.14 7.64 -7.61
C ASP A 309 -2.81 7.16 -9.04
N ILE A 310 -2.36 5.89 -9.14
CA ILE A 310 -1.89 5.33 -10.40
C ILE A 310 -3.05 5.01 -11.33
N HIS A 311 -2.93 5.54 -12.51
CA HIS A 311 -3.75 5.25 -13.70
C HIS A 311 -2.88 5.45 -14.95
N VAL A 312 -3.37 5.12 -16.14
CA VAL A 312 -2.58 5.20 -17.39
C VAL A 312 -1.93 6.59 -17.59
N GLY A 313 -2.66 7.66 -17.30
CA GLY A 313 -2.13 9.02 -17.43
C GLY A 313 -1.01 9.34 -16.44
N SER A 314 -1.16 8.95 -15.17
CA SER A 314 -0.19 9.30 -14.12
C SER A 314 1.09 8.46 -14.18
N MET A 315 1.00 7.15 -14.53
CA MET A 315 2.18 6.27 -14.62
C MET A 315 3.16 6.70 -15.72
N ASN A 316 2.66 7.36 -16.77
CA ASN A 316 3.48 7.85 -17.89
C ASN A 316 3.91 9.32 -17.72
N ALA A 317 3.44 9.99 -16.65
CA ALA A 317 3.76 11.38 -16.32
C ALA A 317 4.83 11.50 -15.21
N ALA A 318 4.74 12.52 -14.38
CA ALA A 318 5.71 12.80 -13.31
C ALA A 318 5.65 11.82 -12.14
N MET A 319 4.52 11.17 -11.90
CA MET A 319 4.29 10.22 -10.81
C MET A 319 5.11 8.94 -11.00
N LYS A 320 4.96 8.28 -12.12
CA LYS A 320 5.59 7.02 -12.55
C LYS A 320 5.16 5.80 -11.72
N ASP A 321 5.59 5.70 -10.47
CA ASP A 321 5.38 4.57 -9.58
C ASP A 321 5.56 4.93 -8.10
N GLN A 322 5.25 3.98 -7.21
CA GLN A 322 5.36 4.13 -5.76
C GLN A 322 6.78 4.49 -5.32
N LEU A 323 7.81 3.86 -5.87
CA LEU A 323 9.21 4.12 -5.48
C LEU A 323 9.68 5.51 -5.92
N THR A 324 9.16 6.00 -7.04
CA THR A 324 9.41 7.38 -7.48
C THR A 324 8.77 8.38 -6.50
N CYS A 325 7.53 8.14 -6.06
CA CYS A 325 6.88 8.96 -5.04
C CYS A 325 7.68 8.95 -3.73
N MET A 326 8.06 7.77 -3.22
CA MET A 326 8.88 7.62 -2.02
C MET A 326 10.23 8.34 -2.15
N THR A 327 10.90 8.20 -3.31
CA THR A 327 12.18 8.88 -3.60
C THR A 327 12.05 10.40 -3.50
N LYS A 328 10.96 10.98 -4.00
CA LYS A 328 10.72 12.42 -3.91
C LYS A 328 10.65 12.92 -2.47
N PHE A 329 9.98 12.20 -1.59
CA PHE A 329 9.91 12.55 -0.16
C PHE A 329 11.26 12.39 0.54
N MET A 330 12.07 11.38 0.19
CA MET A 330 13.45 11.27 0.67
C MET A 330 14.27 12.52 0.25
N GLN A 331 14.16 12.95 -1.01
CA GLN A 331 14.87 14.14 -1.50
C GLN A 331 14.39 15.46 -0.86
N MET A 332 13.18 15.48 -0.32
CA MET A 332 12.64 16.61 0.45
C MET A 332 12.99 16.54 1.95
N GLY A 333 13.81 15.56 2.37
CA GLY A 333 14.31 15.42 3.73
C GLY A 333 13.46 14.55 4.67
N MET A 334 12.47 13.83 4.16
CA MET A 334 11.78 12.83 4.98
C MET A 334 12.73 11.66 5.28
N PRO A 335 12.96 11.30 6.56
CA PRO A 335 13.85 10.20 6.90
C PRO A 335 13.41 8.89 6.22
N PHE A 336 14.36 8.09 5.72
CA PHE A 336 14.05 6.88 4.95
C PHE A 336 13.13 5.90 5.71
N LYS A 337 13.36 5.73 7.01
CA LYS A 337 12.52 4.91 7.88
C LYS A 337 11.06 5.40 7.92
N GLU A 338 10.85 6.72 7.95
CA GLU A 338 9.49 7.30 7.92
C GLU A 338 8.86 7.19 6.53
N VAL A 339 9.65 7.23 5.45
CA VAL A 339 9.16 6.95 4.08
C VAL A 339 8.67 5.50 3.96
N ILE A 340 9.44 4.54 4.49
CA ILE A 340 9.02 3.13 4.56
C ILE A 340 7.74 2.99 5.40
N LYS A 341 7.69 3.61 6.57
CA LYS A 341 6.52 3.57 7.45
C LYS A 341 5.27 4.13 6.77
N ALA A 342 5.40 5.26 6.07
CA ALA A 342 4.31 5.90 5.32
C ALA A 342 3.84 5.11 4.09
N SER A 343 4.58 4.05 3.69
CA SER A 343 4.27 3.18 2.56
C SER A 343 4.03 1.71 2.97
N THR A 344 4.03 1.39 4.27
CA THR A 344 3.84 0.03 4.80
C THR A 344 2.90 0.02 6.00
N TRP A 345 3.41 0.29 7.20
CA TRP A 345 2.67 0.18 8.46
C TRP A 345 1.57 1.23 8.61
N THR A 346 1.87 2.50 8.30
CA THR A 346 0.85 3.55 8.43
C THR A 346 -0.36 3.34 7.52
N PRO A 347 -0.23 3.06 6.20
CA PRO A 347 -1.39 2.72 5.40
C PRO A 347 -2.13 1.48 5.91
N ALA A 348 -1.44 0.44 6.42
CA ALA A 348 -2.10 -0.72 7.02
C ALA A 348 -3.01 -0.34 8.22
N GLN A 349 -2.54 0.58 9.08
CA GLN A 349 -3.33 1.12 10.19
C GLN A 349 -4.53 1.94 9.69
N VAL A 350 -4.29 2.83 8.72
CA VAL A 350 -5.35 3.71 8.16
C VAL A 350 -6.48 2.88 7.56
N ILE A 351 -6.16 1.83 6.82
CA ILE A 351 -7.15 0.94 6.22
C ILE A 351 -7.66 -0.15 7.17
N LYS A 352 -7.27 -0.13 8.45
CA LYS A 352 -7.65 -1.11 9.49
C LYS A 352 -7.31 -2.56 9.13
N ARG A 353 -6.16 -2.76 8.50
CA ARG A 353 -5.63 -4.08 8.09
C ARG A 353 -4.23 -4.29 8.70
N GLU A 354 -4.15 -4.24 10.03
CA GLU A 354 -2.90 -4.30 10.78
C GLU A 354 -2.19 -5.66 10.72
N GLU A 355 -2.80 -6.66 10.14
CA GLU A 355 -2.15 -7.90 9.74
C GLU A 355 -1.18 -7.71 8.57
N LEU A 356 -1.31 -6.59 7.82
CA LEU A 356 -0.46 -6.19 6.68
C LEU A 356 0.63 -5.21 7.12
N GLY A 357 1.54 -4.90 6.20
CA GLY A 357 2.54 -3.84 6.37
C GLY A 357 3.55 -4.07 7.48
N ASN A 358 3.82 -5.34 7.83
CA ASN A 358 4.79 -5.74 8.86
C ASN A 358 5.47 -7.08 8.56
N LEU A 359 6.59 -7.35 9.26
CA LEU A 359 7.36 -8.59 9.14
C LEU A 359 7.28 -9.45 10.41
N SER A 360 6.18 -9.39 11.15
CA SER A 360 5.99 -10.20 12.38
C SER A 360 6.00 -11.69 12.04
N VAL A 361 6.55 -12.51 12.94
CA VAL A 361 6.40 -13.96 12.84
C VAL A 361 4.91 -14.33 12.85
N GLY A 362 4.49 -15.16 11.91
CA GLY A 362 3.09 -15.53 11.66
C GLY A 362 2.35 -14.63 10.65
N ALA A 363 2.88 -13.46 10.30
CA ALA A 363 2.32 -12.63 9.25
C ALA A 363 2.47 -13.30 7.88
N GLU A 364 1.60 -12.96 6.94
CA GLU A 364 1.77 -13.35 5.54
C GLU A 364 3.08 -12.76 5.00
N ALA A 365 3.84 -13.55 4.26
CA ALA A 365 5.15 -13.13 3.78
C ALA A 365 5.00 -12.25 2.54
N ASP A 366 4.58 -11.00 2.77
CA ASP A 366 4.57 -9.90 1.82
C ASP A 366 5.81 -9.05 2.10
N ILE A 367 6.81 -9.11 1.21
CA ILE A 367 8.14 -8.52 1.44
C ILE A 367 8.58 -7.78 0.18
N ALA A 368 9.12 -6.57 0.36
CA ALA A 368 9.86 -5.86 -0.67
C ALA A 368 11.35 -5.79 -0.31
N ILE A 369 12.20 -6.12 -1.26
CA ILE A 369 13.66 -5.95 -1.14
C ILE A 369 14.04 -4.80 -2.05
N LEU A 370 14.60 -3.74 -1.45
CA LEU A 370 14.85 -2.47 -2.10
C LEU A 370 16.34 -2.13 -2.09
N GLY A 371 16.81 -1.53 -3.17
CA GLY A 371 18.12 -0.92 -3.28
C GLY A 371 18.03 0.61 -3.36
N ILE A 372 19.10 1.30 -2.94
CA ILE A 372 19.30 2.72 -3.23
C ILE A 372 20.30 2.81 -4.36
N ARG A 373 19.83 3.17 -5.54
CA ARG A 373 20.66 3.38 -6.72
C ARG A 373 21.23 4.78 -6.71
N LYS A 374 22.56 4.88 -6.81
CA LYS A 374 23.27 6.16 -6.98
C LYS A 374 23.35 6.56 -8.44
N GLY A 375 23.29 7.85 -8.73
CA GLY A 375 23.37 8.38 -10.09
C GLY A 375 22.93 9.83 -10.20
N ASN A 376 22.65 10.26 -11.42
CA ASN A 376 22.12 11.58 -11.73
C ASN A 376 20.66 11.43 -12.17
N PHE A 377 19.72 11.84 -11.33
CA PHE A 377 18.30 11.70 -11.60
C PHE A 377 17.59 13.05 -11.62
N GLY A 378 16.59 13.19 -12.48
CA GLY A 378 15.69 14.34 -12.49
C GLY A 378 14.30 13.92 -12.03
N LEU A 379 13.85 14.49 -10.92
CA LEU A 379 12.52 14.26 -10.37
C LEU A 379 11.70 15.53 -10.63
N PHE A 380 10.61 15.42 -11.38
CA PHE A 380 9.79 16.56 -11.75
C PHE A 380 8.34 16.37 -11.31
N ASP A 381 7.57 17.46 -11.23
CA ASP A 381 6.13 17.45 -11.00
C ASP A 381 5.36 17.85 -12.27
N TYR A 382 4.03 17.92 -12.17
CA TYR A 382 3.18 18.24 -13.32
C TYR A 382 3.38 19.67 -13.85
N THR A 383 3.94 20.59 -13.04
CA THR A 383 4.23 21.97 -13.45
C THR A 383 5.52 22.09 -14.25
N GLY A 384 6.28 20.99 -14.35
CA GLY A 384 7.61 20.97 -14.97
C GLY A 384 8.74 21.37 -14.00
N TYR A 385 8.45 21.68 -12.74
CA TYR A 385 9.49 21.94 -11.76
C TYR A 385 10.31 20.67 -11.50
N LYS A 386 11.63 20.77 -11.57
CA LYS A 386 12.56 19.64 -11.53
C LYS A 386 13.54 19.75 -10.38
N VAL A 387 13.61 18.69 -9.58
CA VAL A 387 14.62 18.50 -8.54
C VAL A 387 15.69 17.53 -9.03
N LYS A 388 16.97 17.87 -8.78
CA LYS A 388 18.08 16.94 -9.01
C LYS A 388 18.21 16.00 -7.82
N ALA A 389 18.41 14.72 -8.09
CA ALA A 389 18.63 13.70 -7.07
C ALA A 389 19.87 12.88 -7.42
N SER A 390 20.67 12.55 -6.40
CA SER A 390 21.84 11.66 -6.52
C SER A 390 21.51 10.20 -6.22
N GLU A 391 20.33 9.96 -5.69
CA GLU A 391 19.87 8.63 -5.28
C GLU A 391 18.39 8.44 -5.62
N LYS A 392 18.01 7.20 -5.94
CA LYS A 392 16.61 6.78 -6.08
C LYS A 392 16.41 5.38 -5.54
N LEU A 393 15.21 5.07 -5.10
CA LEU A 393 14.81 3.71 -4.75
C LEU A 393 14.62 2.86 -6.01
N GLU A 394 15.00 1.60 -5.92
CA GLU A 394 14.79 0.58 -6.94
C GLU A 394 14.37 -0.73 -6.27
N CYS A 395 13.39 -1.43 -6.86
CA CYS A 395 12.97 -2.73 -6.36
C CYS A 395 13.90 -3.81 -6.90
N GLU A 396 14.49 -4.57 -6.01
CA GLU A 396 15.31 -5.73 -6.36
C GLU A 396 14.47 -7.00 -6.41
N MET A 397 13.54 -7.17 -5.44
CA MET A 397 12.70 -8.35 -5.37
C MET A 397 11.38 -8.02 -4.68
N THR A 398 10.33 -8.72 -5.09
CA THR A 398 9.03 -8.71 -4.41
C THR A 398 8.60 -10.14 -4.11
N ILE A 399 8.24 -10.38 -2.87
CA ILE A 399 7.65 -11.63 -2.38
C ILE A 399 6.22 -11.33 -1.97
N ARG A 400 5.25 -12.05 -2.54
CA ARG A 400 3.82 -11.93 -2.26
C ARG A 400 3.29 -13.27 -1.75
N ALA A 401 2.73 -13.28 -0.54
CA ALA A 401 2.22 -14.48 0.11
C ALA A 401 3.26 -15.63 0.12
N GLY A 402 4.54 -15.30 0.37
CA GLY A 402 5.64 -16.25 0.42
C GLY A 402 6.11 -16.79 -0.93
N ARG A 403 5.72 -16.15 -2.03
CA ARG A 403 6.16 -16.50 -3.38
C ARG A 403 6.97 -15.36 -3.98
N ILE A 404 8.14 -15.65 -4.55
CA ILE A 404 8.92 -14.66 -5.30
C ILE A 404 8.15 -14.39 -6.61
N VAL A 405 7.60 -13.17 -6.74
CA VAL A 405 6.82 -12.73 -7.89
C VAL A 405 7.58 -11.78 -8.82
N TYR A 406 8.69 -11.22 -8.32
CA TYR A 406 9.63 -10.39 -9.08
C TYR A 406 11.04 -10.55 -8.51
N ASP A 407 12.02 -10.76 -9.37
CA ASP A 407 13.45 -10.85 -9.03
C ASP A 407 14.24 -10.18 -10.16
N LEU A 408 14.70 -8.94 -9.94
CA LEU A 408 15.32 -8.09 -10.96
C LEU A 408 16.66 -8.68 -11.45
N ASN A 409 17.48 -9.17 -10.53
CA ASN A 409 18.86 -9.56 -10.80
C ASN A 409 19.16 -11.04 -10.43
N ALA A 410 18.13 -11.89 -10.41
CA ALA A 410 18.26 -13.32 -10.11
C ALA A 410 18.96 -13.60 -8.76
N ARG A 411 18.52 -12.90 -7.71
CA ARG A 411 19.06 -13.03 -6.35
C ARG A 411 18.66 -14.31 -5.64
N ALA A 412 17.59 -14.95 -6.09
CA ALA A 412 17.17 -16.25 -5.57
C ALA A 412 18.04 -17.39 -6.12
N ASN A 413 18.44 -18.34 -5.28
CA ASN A 413 19.15 -19.55 -5.68
C ASN A 413 18.44 -20.79 -5.09
N PRO A 414 17.89 -21.70 -5.90
CA PRO A 414 17.75 -21.60 -7.36
C PRO A 414 16.86 -20.45 -7.79
N VAL A 415 17.06 -19.98 -9.03
CA VAL A 415 16.24 -18.92 -9.62
C VAL A 415 14.80 -19.41 -9.79
N THR A 416 13.84 -18.52 -9.55
CA THR A 416 12.42 -18.79 -9.84
C THR A 416 12.19 -18.76 -11.35
N LEU A 417 11.86 -19.90 -11.95
CA LEU A 417 11.61 -20.00 -13.40
C LEU A 417 10.23 -19.51 -13.83
N HIS A 418 9.30 -19.36 -12.90
CA HIS A 418 7.89 -19.01 -13.17
C HIS A 418 7.39 -17.94 -12.21
N GLY A 419 7.33 -16.71 -12.66
CA GLY A 419 6.67 -15.59 -11.94
C GLY A 419 5.14 -15.73 -11.89
N LEU A 420 4.55 -16.58 -12.71
CA LEU A 420 3.11 -16.82 -12.76
C LEU A 420 2.77 -18.19 -12.14
N PRO A 421 1.63 -18.31 -11.42
CA PRO A 421 1.14 -19.61 -11.00
C PRO A 421 0.91 -20.49 -12.23
N ALA A 422 1.16 -21.81 -12.11
CA ALA A 422 0.68 -22.75 -13.10
C ALA A 422 -0.82 -22.52 -13.30
N ARG A 423 -1.24 -22.25 -14.52
CA ARG A 423 -2.66 -22.24 -14.84
C ARG A 423 -3.13 -23.69 -14.66
N ASN A 424 -3.95 -23.93 -13.65
CA ASN A 424 -4.67 -25.18 -13.49
C ASN A 424 -5.67 -25.35 -14.63
#